data_ab9e2e6e063b4ba5bcd502e0afaff334
#
_entry.id   ab9e2e6e063b4ba5bcd502e0afaff334
#
_cell.length_a   1.000
_cell.length_b   1.000
_cell.length_c   1.000
_cell.angle_alpha   90.00
_cell.angle_beta   90.00
_cell.angle_gamma   90.00
#
_symmetry.space_group_name_H-M   'P 1'
#
loop_
_entity.id
_entity.type
_entity.pdbx_description
1 polymer ?
#
loop_
_entity_poly.entity_id
_entity_poly.type
_entity_poly.pdbx_seq_one_letter_code
_entity_poly.pdbx_strand_id
1 'polypeptide(L)'
;IIGSLSLFIVGGIFFTLVEYLVHRYFYHMGVDTARKARLQYLFHGVHHDHPRDKKRLAMPPLMSAFMAVLFVGIYRLLMGNYGYAFGGGFMTGYATYLLIHYAIHIYTPPKNILRIIWKHHNLHHFVGDTGAFGVSSPLWDHIFGTMPEDPLKKRKMQTNT
;
A
#
# COMPACT_ATOMS: atom_id res chain seq x y z
N ILE A 1 26.70 9.96 -10.21
CA ILE A 1 25.76 9.00 -10.83
C ILE A 1 25.39 7.88 -9.86
N ILE A 2 26.36 7.14 -9.29
CA ILE A 2 26.10 6.02 -8.36
C ILE A 2 25.27 6.48 -7.14
N GLY A 3 25.64 7.59 -6.49
CA GLY A 3 24.89 8.11 -5.34
C GLY A 3 23.43 8.48 -5.66
N SER A 4 23.15 9.04 -6.84
CA SER A 4 21.80 9.36 -7.27
C SER A 4 20.97 8.10 -7.54
N LEU A 5 21.56 7.06 -8.12
CA LEU A 5 20.89 5.78 -8.34
C LEU A 5 20.55 5.09 -7.01
N SER A 6 21.50 5.09 -6.07
CA SER A 6 21.27 4.53 -4.73
C SER A 6 20.14 5.27 -4.01
N LEU A 7 20.11 6.61 -4.05
CA LEU A 7 19.05 7.41 -3.46
C LEU A 7 17.69 7.16 -4.12
N PHE A 8 17.66 6.97 -5.44
CA PHE A 8 16.42 6.61 -6.15
C PHE A 8 15.88 5.25 -5.66
N ILE A 9 16.74 4.24 -5.55
CA ILE A 9 16.33 2.91 -5.04
C ILE A 9 15.84 3.02 -3.60
N VAL A 10 16.57 3.73 -2.73
CA VAL A 10 16.18 3.95 -1.33
C VAL A 10 14.85 4.69 -1.23
N GLY A 11 14.63 5.70 -2.08
CA GLY A 11 13.34 6.41 -2.16
C GLY A 11 12.17 5.48 -2.50
N GLY A 12 12.37 4.57 -3.46
CA GLY A 12 11.36 3.56 -3.81
C GLY A 12 11.06 2.59 -2.66
N ILE A 13 12.10 2.10 -1.98
CA ILE A 13 11.92 1.23 -0.78
C ILE A 13 11.25 2.01 0.34
N PHE A 14 11.64 3.25 0.58
CA PHE A 14 11.02 4.11 1.59
C PHE A 14 9.53 4.36 1.29
N PHE A 15 9.14 4.48 0.02
CA PHE A 15 7.73 4.55 -0.35
C PHE A 15 6.96 3.34 0.17
N THR A 16 7.48 2.11 0.02
CA THR A 16 6.76 0.90 0.47
C THR A 16 6.55 0.87 1.98
N LEU A 17 7.47 1.45 2.76
CA LEU A 17 7.26 1.65 4.20
C LEU A 17 6.16 2.67 4.47
N VAL A 18 6.17 3.81 3.77
CA VAL A 18 5.13 4.84 3.91
C VAL A 18 3.76 4.29 3.49
N GLU A 19 3.68 3.54 2.40
CA GLU A 19 2.49 2.81 1.96
C GLU A 19 1.92 1.97 3.11
N TYR A 20 2.76 1.11 3.70
CA TYR A 20 2.36 0.26 4.83
C TYR A 20 1.87 1.06 6.04
N LEU A 21 2.60 2.11 6.44
CA LEU A 21 2.24 2.93 7.61
C LEU A 21 0.95 3.72 7.38
N VAL A 22 0.78 4.31 6.20
CA VAL A 22 -0.45 5.03 5.83
C VAL A 22 -1.63 4.06 5.77
N HIS A 23 -1.46 2.89 5.17
CA HIS A 23 -2.50 1.88 5.10
C HIS A 23 -2.93 1.43 6.50
N ARG A 24 -1.96 1.07 7.35
CA ARG A 24 -2.22 0.58 8.71
C ARG A 24 -2.83 1.64 9.63
N TYR A 25 -2.25 2.84 9.69
CA TYR A 25 -2.58 3.81 10.73
C TYR A 25 -3.52 4.91 10.28
N PHE A 26 -3.59 5.20 8.99
CA PHE A 26 -4.47 6.24 8.46
C PHE A 26 -5.71 5.64 7.77
N TYR A 27 -5.54 4.66 6.91
CA TYR A 27 -6.66 4.04 6.20
C TYR A 27 -7.49 3.10 7.09
N HIS A 28 -6.84 2.43 8.04
CA HIS A 28 -7.47 1.60 9.06
C HIS A 28 -7.42 2.23 10.46
N MET A 29 -7.54 3.57 10.54
CA MET A 29 -7.61 4.27 11.83
C MET A 29 -8.82 3.84 12.63
N GLY A 30 -8.71 3.83 13.96
CA GLY A 30 -9.84 3.58 14.84
C GLY A 30 -10.96 4.60 14.65
N VAL A 31 -12.20 4.12 14.50
CA VAL A 31 -13.40 4.93 14.19
C VAL A 31 -14.19 5.26 15.46
N ASP A 32 -13.52 5.81 16.46
CA ASP A 32 -14.09 6.19 17.77
C ASP A 32 -14.98 7.45 17.72
N THR A 33 -14.97 8.20 16.61
CA THR A 33 -15.81 9.38 16.40
C THR A 33 -16.43 9.38 15.00
N ALA A 34 -17.60 10.00 14.85
CA ALA A 34 -18.26 10.15 13.55
C ALA A 34 -17.38 10.84 12.49
N ARG A 35 -16.51 11.78 12.92
CA ARG A 35 -15.56 12.45 12.03
C ARG A 35 -14.50 11.49 11.52
N LYS A 36 -13.90 10.67 12.38
CA LYS A 36 -12.90 9.67 11.99
C LYS A 36 -13.52 8.59 11.12
N ALA A 37 -14.72 8.09 11.45
CA ALA A 37 -15.46 7.15 10.63
C ALA A 37 -15.69 7.68 9.22
N ARG A 38 -16.12 8.95 9.09
CA ARG A 38 -16.32 9.58 7.78
C ARG A 38 -15.02 9.73 6.99
N LEU A 39 -13.93 10.15 7.65
CA LEU A 39 -12.62 10.29 6.99
C LEU A 39 -12.10 8.92 6.51
N GLN A 40 -12.09 7.93 7.40
CA GLN A 40 -11.66 6.57 7.06
C GLN A 40 -12.47 6.01 5.87
N TYR A 41 -13.80 6.17 5.91
CA TYR A 41 -14.67 5.73 4.82
C TYR A 41 -14.36 6.43 3.50
N LEU A 42 -14.19 7.73 3.49
CA LEU A 42 -13.90 8.51 2.28
C LEU A 42 -12.55 8.16 1.65
N PHE A 43 -11.53 7.92 2.48
CA PHE A 43 -10.19 7.64 1.96
C PHE A 43 -9.98 6.19 1.56
N HIS A 44 -10.62 5.24 2.28
CA HIS A 44 -10.36 3.82 2.07
C HIS A 44 -11.57 2.90 2.23
N GLY A 45 -12.48 3.17 3.16
CA GLY A 45 -13.65 2.32 3.40
C GLY A 45 -14.50 2.13 2.17
N VAL A 46 -14.72 3.18 1.38
CA VAL A 46 -15.46 3.10 0.12
C VAL A 46 -14.78 2.16 -0.91
N HIS A 47 -13.46 2.02 -0.85
CA HIS A 47 -12.72 1.06 -1.68
C HIS A 47 -12.94 -0.37 -1.20
N HIS A 48 -12.99 -0.62 0.12
CA HIS A 48 -13.33 -1.94 0.67
C HIS A 48 -14.75 -2.38 0.30
N ASP A 49 -15.73 -1.46 0.31
CA ASP A 49 -17.11 -1.76 -0.11
C ASP A 49 -17.23 -2.03 -1.61
N HIS A 50 -16.39 -1.38 -2.42
CA HIS A 50 -16.43 -1.44 -3.88
C HIS A 50 -15.05 -1.71 -4.50
N PRO A 51 -14.39 -2.84 -4.18
CA PRO A 51 -12.98 -3.08 -4.52
C PRO A 51 -12.71 -3.20 -6.03
N ARG A 52 -13.74 -3.44 -6.85
CA ARG A 52 -13.61 -3.51 -8.32
C ARG A 52 -14.05 -2.23 -9.05
N ASP A 53 -14.45 -1.20 -8.33
CA ASP A 53 -14.78 0.09 -8.96
C ASP A 53 -13.49 0.84 -9.33
N LYS A 54 -13.18 0.85 -10.61
CA LYS A 54 -11.97 1.49 -11.18
C LYS A 54 -11.82 2.97 -10.79
N LYS A 55 -12.92 3.66 -10.49
CA LYS A 55 -12.89 5.08 -10.08
C LYS A 55 -12.50 5.28 -8.61
N ARG A 56 -12.43 4.20 -7.83
CA ARG A 56 -12.18 4.21 -6.38
C ARG A 56 -10.90 3.48 -5.96
N LEU A 57 -10.08 3.07 -6.95
CA LEU A 57 -8.81 2.36 -6.70
C LEU A 57 -7.64 3.29 -6.42
N ALA A 58 -7.77 4.57 -6.69
CA ALA A 58 -6.71 5.56 -6.53
C ALA A 58 -7.28 6.91 -6.13
N MET A 59 -6.44 7.75 -5.53
CA MET A 59 -6.79 9.15 -5.30
C MET A 59 -7.07 9.87 -6.63
N PRO A 60 -7.95 10.88 -6.63
CA PRO A 60 -8.17 11.72 -7.80
C PRO A 60 -6.85 12.29 -8.35
N PRO A 61 -6.68 12.40 -9.67
CA PRO A 61 -5.40 12.82 -10.29
C PRO A 61 -4.86 14.15 -9.76
N LEU A 62 -5.73 15.13 -9.51
CA LEU A 62 -5.33 16.42 -8.98
C LEU A 62 -4.75 16.31 -7.56
N MET A 63 -5.35 15.48 -6.71
CA MET A 63 -4.83 15.21 -5.35
C MET A 63 -3.50 14.46 -5.41
N SER A 64 -3.37 13.47 -6.31
CA SER A 64 -2.11 12.75 -6.52
C SER A 64 -1.00 13.69 -7.01
N ALA A 65 -1.30 14.60 -7.92
CA ALA A 65 -0.35 15.61 -8.40
C ALA A 65 0.06 16.57 -7.26
N PHE A 66 -0.88 17.05 -6.46
CA PHE A 66 -0.59 17.88 -5.29
C PHE A 66 0.35 17.17 -4.30
N MET A 67 0.05 15.90 -3.96
CA MET A 67 0.89 15.11 -3.06
C MET A 67 2.28 14.85 -3.66
N ALA A 68 2.37 14.64 -4.96
CA ALA A 68 3.66 14.47 -5.64
C ALA A 68 4.54 15.71 -5.52
N VAL A 69 3.99 16.91 -5.81
CA VAL A 69 4.71 18.19 -5.67
C VAL A 69 5.11 18.42 -4.22
N LEU A 70 4.20 18.16 -3.26
CA LEU A 70 4.46 18.30 -1.84
C LEU A 70 5.62 17.42 -1.37
N PHE A 71 5.60 16.12 -1.65
CA PHE A 71 6.65 15.19 -1.20
C PHE A 71 7.99 15.49 -1.88
N VAL A 72 8.01 15.70 -3.20
CA VAL A 72 9.25 16.06 -3.90
C VAL A 72 9.81 17.39 -3.36
N GLY A 73 8.96 18.37 -3.08
CA GLY A 73 9.34 19.63 -2.46
C GLY A 73 9.94 19.45 -1.06
N ILE A 74 9.33 18.62 -0.22
CA ILE A 74 9.88 18.27 1.11
C ILE A 74 11.26 17.63 0.99
N TYR A 75 11.41 16.62 0.12
CA TYR A 75 12.71 15.96 -0.08
C TYR A 75 13.75 16.91 -0.66
N ARG A 76 13.36 17.81 -1.57
CA ARG A 76 14.25 18.85 -2.08
C ARG A 76 14.70 19.81 -0.98
N LEU A 77 13.82 20.18 -0.08
CA LEU A 77 14.14 21.05 1.05
C LEU A 77 15.08 20.37 2.05
N LEU A 78 14.85 19.10 2.36
CA LEU A 78 15.65 18.36 3.36
C LEU A 78 16.98 17.86 2.84
N MET A 79 17.10 17.51 1.55
CA MET A 79 18.24 16.81 0.98
C MET A 79 18.96 17.62 -0.13
N GLY A 80 18.55 18.87 -0.38
CA GLY A 80 19.09 19.64 -1.48
C GLY A 80 18.85 18.97 -2.84
N ASN A 81 19.81 19.01 -3.75
CA ASN A 81 19.68 18.42 -5.08
C ASN A 81 19.52 16.90 -5.05
N TYR A 82 19.97 16.22 -4.01
CA TYR A 82 19.76 14.78 -3.81
C TYR A 82 18.29 14.40 -3.60
N GLY A 83 17.47 15.34 -3.10
CA GLY A 83 16.03 15.17 -2.94
C GLY A 83 15.29 14.87 -4.23
N TYR A 84 15.80 15.30 -5.40
CA TYR A 84 15.18 14.93 -6.68
C TYR A 84 15.35 13.44 -7.00
N ALA A 85 16.51 12.87 -6.73
CA ALA A 85 16.75 11.44 -6.94
C ALA A 85 15.92 10.59 -5.97
N PHE A 86 15.92 10.93 -4.69
CA PHE A 86 15.13 10.26 -3.67
C PHE A 86 13.63 10.39 -3.95
N GLY A 87 13.14 11.61 -4.19
CA GLY A 87 11.74 11.89 -4.50
C GLY A 87 11.28 11.22 -5.79
N GLY A 88 12.13 11.16 -6.82
CA GLY A 88 11.88 10.41 -8.05
C GLY A 88 11.68 8.92 -7.78
N GLY A 89 12.51 8.32 -6.95
CA GLY A 89 12.35 6.93 -6.50
C GLY A 89 11.06 6.71 -5.71
N PHE A 90 10.77 7.61 -4.77
CA PHE A 90 9.54 7.59 -3.98
C PHE A 90 8.28 7.64 -4.87
N MET A 91 8.26 8.55 -5.84
CA MET A 91 7.13 8.67 -6.78
C MET A 91 7.01 7.49 -7.73
N THR A 92 8.14 6.88 -8.11
CA THR A 92 8.14 5.63 -8.88
C THR A 92 7.55 4.49 -8.05
N GLY A 93 7.87 4.41 -6.76
CA GLY A 93 7.24 3.48 -5.81
C GLY A 93 5.72 3.68 -5.76
N TYR A 94 5.26 4.92 -5.64
CA TYR A 94 3.83 5.26 -5.65
C TYR A 94 3.14 4.84 -6.95
N ALA A 95 3.73 5.14 -8.11
CA ALA A 95 3.18 4.72 -9.39
C ALA A 95 3.11 3.20 -9.53
N THR A 96 4.14 2.49 -9.07
CA THR A 96 4.19 1.02 -9.04
C THR A 96 3.10 0.45 -8.14
N TYR A 97 2.90 1.01 -6.94
CA TYR A 97 1.80 0.66 -6.05
C TYR A 97 0.44 0.80 -6.74
N LEU A 98 0.17 1.92 -7.41
CA LEU A 98 -1.10 2.13 -8.12
C LEU A 98 -1.34 1.08 -9.21
N LEU A 99 -0.29 0.72 -9.96
CA LEU A 99 -0.37 -0.32 -11.00
C LEU A 99 -0.63 -1.71 -10.41
N ILE A 100 0.08 -2.08 -9.34
CA ILE A 100 -0.10 -3.35 -8.65
C ILE A 100 -1.50 -3.43 -8.03
N HIS A 101 -1.92 -2.41 -7.30
CA HIS A 101 -3.24 -2.34 -6.66
C HIS A 101 -4.37 -2.45 -7.68
N TYR A 102 -4.29 -1.69 -8.78
CA TYR A 102 -5.22 -1.81 -9.89
C TYR A 102 -5.23 -3.23 -10.47
N ALA A 103 -4.05 -3.81 -10.72
CA ALA A 103 -3.95 -5.14 -11.27
C ALA A 103 -4.57 -6.21 -10.37
N ILE A 104 -4.36 -6.13 -9.05
CA ILE A 104 -4.94 -7.05 -8.07
C ILE A 104 -6.48 -7.07 -8.15
N HIS A 105 -7.10 -5.89 -8.25
CA HIS A 105 -8.55 -5.80 -8.24
C HIS A 105 -9.23 -6.10 -9.58
N ILE A 106 -8.52 -5.91 -10.69
CA ILE A 106 -9.11 -6.01 -12.04
C ILE A 106 -8.75 -7.31 -12.74
N TYR A 107 -7.54 -7.84 -12.52
CA TYR A 107 -7.07 -9.04 -13.20
C TYR A 107 -7.05 -10.26 -12.30
N THR A 108 -7.12 -11.43 -12.91
CA THR A 108 -6.95 -12.71 -12.21
C THR A 108 -5.50 -12.88 -11.72
N PRO A 109 -5.29 -13.57 -10.57
CA PRO A 109 -3.94 -13.81 -10.06
C PRO A 109 -3.05 -14.49 -11.09
N PRO A 110 -1.80 -14.03 -11.27
CA PRO A 110 -0.85 -14.68 -12.17
C PRO A 110 -0.45 -16.07 -11.65
N LYS A 111 0.05 -16.92 -12.54
CA LYS A 111 0.50 -18.28 -12.18
C LYS A 111 1.95 -18.36 -11.67
N ASN A 112 2.60 -17.22 -11.44
CA ASN A 112 3.98 -17.09 -10.98
C ASN A 112 4.06 -16.62 -9.51
N ILE A 113 5.27 -16.28 -9.03
CA ILE A 113 5.53 -15.84 -7.66
C ILE A 113 4.72 -14.59 -7.25
N LEU A 114 4.36 -13.73 -8.20
CA LEU A 114 3.57 -12.51 -7.93
C LEU A 114 2.17 -12.84 -7.40
N ARG A 115 1.67 -14.07 -7.56
CA ARG A 115 0.42 -14.53 -6.94
C ARG A 115 0.37 -14.29 -5.42
N ILE A 116 1.52 -14.23 -4.77
CA ILE A 116 1.62 -13.97 -3.32
C ILE A 116 1.00 -12.59 -2.99
N ILE A 117 1.25 -11.57 -3.82
CA ILE A 117 0.73 -10.20 -3.63
C ILE A 117 -0.81 -10.20 -3.73
N TRP A 118 -1.38 -10.88 -4.75
CA TRP A 118 -2.83 -11.04 -4.89
C TRP A 118 -3.45 -11.72 -3.68
N LYS A 119 -2.84 -12.83 -3.22
CA LYS A 119 -3.33 -13.56 -2.06
C LYS A 119 -3.30 -12.69 -0.82
N HIS A 120 -2.19 -11.98 -0.58
CA HIS A 120 -2.00 -11.13 0.57
C HIS A 120 -3.06 -10.03 0.64
N HIS A 121 -3.24 -9.27 -0.42
CA HIS A 121 -4.22 -8.18 -0.49
C HIS A 121 -5.68 -8.68 -0.48
N ASN A 122 -5.98 -9.83 -1.10
CA ASN A 122 -7.32 -10.43 -1.02
C ASN A 122 -7.64 -10.91 0.42
N LEU A 123 -6.67 -11.41 1.18
CA LEU A 123 -6.89 -11.74 2.59
C LEU A 123 -7.26 -10.50 3.39
N HIS A 124 -6.63 -9.36 3.12
CA HIS A 124 -6.96 -8.07 3.71
C HIS A 124 -8.42 -7.64 3.41
N HIS A 125 -8.85 -7.71 2.15
CA HIS A 125 -10.20 -7.30 1.75
C HIS A 125 -11.32 -8.22 2.21
N PHE A 126 -11.09 -9.55 2.25
CA PHE A 126 -12.18 -10.52 2.35
C PHE A 126 -12.12 -11.40 3.60
N VAL A 127 -11.04 -11.36 4.37
CA VAL A 127 -10.90 -12.21 5.57
C VAL A 127 -10.76 -11.38 6.84
N GLY A 128 -10.07 -10.25 6.79
CA GLY A 128 -9.93 -9.35 7.92
C GLY A 128 -8.98 -8.21 7.63
N ASP A 129 -9.37 -7.03 8.08
CA ASP A 129 -8.69 -5.75 7.86
C ASP A 129 -7.66 -5.39 8.95
N THR A 130 -7.36 -6.34 9.84
CA THR A 130 -6.40 -6.16 10.95
C THR A 130 -4.95 -6.52 10.60
N GLY A 131 -4.70 -6.90 9.35
CA GLY A 131 -3.38 -7.27 8.83
C GLY A 131 -3.30 -7.17 7.32
N ALA A 132 -2.15 -7.55 6.75
CA ALA A 132 -1.87 -7.49 5.31
C ALA A 132 -1.96 -6.05 4.75
N PHE A 133 -1.31 -5.11 5.42
CA PHE A 133 -1.34 -3.70 5.04
C PHE A 133 -0.41 -3.36 3.87
N GLY A 134 0.62 -4.17 3.60
CA GLY A 134 1.51 -3.98 2.45
C GLY A 134 0.87 -4.44 1.15
N VAL A 135 0.53 -3.52 0.24
CA VAL A 135 -0.06 -3.84 -1.06
C VAL A 135 1.01 -4.21 -2.08
N SER A 136 2.08 -3.41 -2.16
CA SER A 136 3.19 -3.66 -3.09
C SER A 136 4.04 -4.86 -2.71
N SER A 137 4.13 -5.18 -1.42
CA SER A 137 4.94 -6.26 -0.87
C SER A 137 4.50 -6.62 0.56
N PRO A 138 4.49 -7.89 0.94
CA PRO A 138 4.23 -8.31 2.33
C PRO A 138 5.41 -8.09 3.27
N LEU A 139 6.49 -7.44 2.83
CA LEU A 139 7.74 -7.28 3.58
C LEU A 139 7.51 -6.65 4.96
N TRP A 140 6.79 -5.53 5.00
CA TRP A 140 6.56 -4.79 6.24
C TRP A 140 5.59 -5.51 7.17
N ASP A 141 4.63 -6.26 6.63
CA ASP A 141 3.77 -7.14 7.43
C ASP A 141 4.56 -8.24 8.13
N HIS A 142 5.59 -8.80 7.47
CA HIS A 142 6.53 -9.73 8.11
C HIS A 142 7.33 -9.05 9.22
N ILE A 143 7.89 -7.87 8.97
CA ILE A 143 8.74 -7.13 9.92
C ILE A 143 7.93 -6.69 11.15
N PHE A 144 6.71 -6.20 10.96
CA PHE A 144 5.86 -5.67 12.04
C PHE A 144 4.84 -6.69 12.60
N GLY A 145 4.88 -7.96 12.15
CA GLY A 145 4.04 -9.02 12.69
C GLY A 145 2.56 -8.90 12.34
N THR A 146 2.22 -8.23 11.23
CA THR A 146 0.84 -8.03 10.76
C THR A 146 0.46 -8.94 9.58
N MET A 147 1.11 -10.10 9.47
CA MET A 147 0.74 -11.09 8.46
C MET A 147 -0.68 -11.62 8.72
N PRO A 148 -1.52 -11.70 7.67
CA PRO A 148 -2.90 -12.16 7.83
C PRO A 148 -2.94 -13.65 8.18
N GLU A 149 -3.90 -14.03 9.01
CA GLU A 149 -4.24 -15.44 9.20
C GLU A 149 -4.83 -16.02 7.91
N ASP A 150 -4.26 -17.13 7.44
CA ASP A 150 -4.82 -17.86 6.30
C ASP A 150 -5.86 -18.87 6.78
N PRO A 151 -7.17 -18.65 6.53
CA PRO A 151 -8.23 -19.54 7.00
C PRO A 151 -8.06 -21.00 6.52
N LEU A 152 -7.49 -21.19 5.33
CA LEU A 152 -7.23 -22.52 4.79
C LEU A 152 -6.12 -23.25 5.56
N LYS A 153 -5.10 -22.53 6.01
CA LYS A 153 -4.07 -23.11 6.88
C LYS A 153 -4.62 -23.45 8.25
N LYS A 154 -5.43 -22.55 8.83
CA LYS A 154 -6.07 -22.76 10.14
C LYS A 154 -6.98 -23.99 10.13
N ARG A 155 -7.80 -24.16 9.08
CA ARG A 155 -8.67 -25.33 8.93
C ARG A 155 -7.89 -26.65 8.79
N LYS A 156 -6.79 -26.67 8.00
CA LYS A 156 -5.94 -27.87 7.87
C LYS A 156 -5.25 -28.26 9.16
N MET A 157 -4.86 -27.31 10.00
CA MET A 157 -4.27 -27.62 11.32
C MET A 157 -5.28 -28.24 12.28
N GLN A 158 -6.55 -27.82 12.23
CA GLN A 158 -7.63 -28.35 13.05
C GLN A 158 -8.13 -29.76 12.62
N THR A 159 -7.96 -30.13 11.35
CA THR A 159 -8.35 -31.45 10.83
C THR A 159 -7.25 -32.52 10.99
N ASN A 160 -6.04 -32.13 11.33
CA ASN A 160 -4.89 -33.04 11.54
C ASN A 160 -4.57 -33.28 13.02
N THR A 161 -5.38 -32.74 13.94
CA THR A 161 -5.39 -33.02 15.39
C THR A 161 -6.59 -33.86 15.76
#